data_403044af9fc5f5c932d7e531df798409
#
_entry.id   403044af9fc5f5c932d7e531df798409
#
_cell.length_a   1.000
_cell.length_b   1.000
_cell.length_c   1.000
_cell.angle_alpha   90.00
_cell.angle_beta   90.00
_cell.angle_gamma   90.00
#
_symmetry.space_group_name_H-M   'P 1'
#
loop_
_entity.id
_entity.type
_entity.pdbx_description
1 polymer ?
#
loop_
_entity_poly.entity_id
_entity_poly.type
_entity_poly.pdbx_seq_one_letter_code
_entity_poly.pdbx_strand_id
1 'polypeptide(L)' 'ELERMDKEINKIIKEITRIQNKLGNEAFVKNAPPEIVAKEKAKIQDYLKTKTDFESQKARIQNI' A
#
# COMPACT_ATOMS: atom_id res chain seq x y z
N GLU A 1 13.69 -15.81 -5.73
CA GLU A 1 13.37 -14.41 -5.96
C GLU A 1 11.88 -14.09 -5.99
N LEU A 2 11.07 -14.99 -6.59
CA LEU A 2 9.61 -14.79 -6.57
C LEU A 2 9.08 -14.79 -5.14
N GLU A 3 9.64 -15.62 -4.27
CA GLU A 3 9.25 -15.64 -2.87
C GLU A 3 9.53 -14.31 -2.18
N ARG A 4 10.68 -13.72 -2.50
CA ARG A 4 11.06 -12.43 -1.93
C ARG A 4 10.12 -11.33 -2.40
N MET A 5 9.76 -11.34 -3.68
CA MET A 5 8.83 -10.37 -4.23
C MET A 5 7.43 -10.55 -3.64
N ASP A 6 7.00 -11.79 -3.46
CA ASP A 6 5.71 -12.06 -2.84
C ASP A 6 5.66 -11.53 -1.40
N LYS A 7 6.72 -11.71 -0.64
CA LYS A 7 6.80 -11.20 0.72
C LYS A 7 6.69 -9.68 0.74
N GLU A 8 7.39 -9.02 -0.17
CA GLU A 8 7.34 -7.57 -0.25
C GLU A 8 5.95 -7.09 -0.65
N ILE A 9 5.33 -7.74 -1.63
CA ILE A 9 3.97 -7.38 -2.05
C ILE A 9 2.99 -7.59 -0.90
N ASN A 10 3.08 -8.71 -0.19
CA ASN A 10 2.20 -8.99 0.94
C ASN A 10 2.36 -7.95 2.04
N LYS A 11 3.59 -7.55 2.32
CA LYS A 11 3.87 -6.52 3.31
C LYS A 11 3.23 -5.18 2.91
N ILE A 12 3.36 -4.82 1.65
CA ILE A 12 2.78 -3.60 1.12
C ILE A 12 1.25 -3.66 1.20
N ILE A 13 0.65 -4.79 0.84
CA ILE A 13 -0.79 -4.98 0.91
C ILE A 13 -1.29 -4.80 2.35
N LYS A 14 -0.58 -5.35 3.32
CA LYS A 14 -0.93 -5.21 4.73
C LYS A 14 -0.92 -3.74 5.15
N GLU A 15 0.11 -3.00 4.73
CA GLU A 15 0.21 -1.59 5.06
C GLU A 15 -0.91 -0.79 4.41
N ILE A 16 -1.22 -1.07 3.15
CA ILE A 16 -2.31 -0.41 2.44
C ILE A 16 -3.64 -0.68 3.15
N THR A 17 -3.90 -1.95 3.50
CA THR A 17 -5.13 -2.33 4.19
C THR A 17 -5.25 -1.60 5.52
N ARG A 18 -4.16 -1.53 6.27
CA ARG A 18 -4.14 -0.85 7.56
C ARG A 18 -4.49 0.63 7.41
N ILE A 19 -3.87 1.29 6.43
CA ILE A 19 -4.12 2.70 6.18
C ILE A 19 -5.54 2.93 5.67
N GLN A 20 -6.01 2.07 4.77
CA GLN A 20 -7.38 2.16 4.25
C GLN A 20 -8.41 2.02 5.37
N ASN A 21 -8.17 1.11 6.31
CA ASN A 21 -9.06 0.93 7.45
C ASN A 21 -9.11 2.18 8.32
N LYS A 22 -7.96 2.82 8.53
CA LYS A 22 -7.91 4.07 9.28
C LYS A 22 -8.69 5.17 8.57
N LEU A 23 -8.50 5.32 7.28
CA LEU A 23 -9.16 6.36 6.50
C LEU A 23 -10.66 6.08 6.33
N GLY A 24 -11.06 4.81 6.40
CA GLY A 24 -12.46 4.44 6.36
C GLY A 24 -13.18 4.64 7.68
N ASN A 25 -12.45 4.87 8.76
CA ASN A 25 -13.01 5.09 10.08
C ASN A 25 -13.33 6.57 10.24
N GLU A 26 -14.63 6.90 10.31
CA GLU A 26 -15.07 8.28 10.44
C GLU A 26 -14.52 8.96 11.69
N ALA A 27 -14.44 8.22 12.79
CA ALA A 27 -13.91 8.77 14.03
C ALA A 27 -12.47 9.20 13.87
N PHE A 28 -11.67 8.40 13.16
CA PHE A 28 -10.29 8.75 12.89
C PHE A 28 -10.18 9.99 12.01
N VAL A 29 -10.98 10.03 10.94
CA VAL A 29 -10.94 11.15 9.99
C VAL A 29 -11.38 12.45 10.66
N LYS A 30 -12.39 12.38 11.54
CA LYS A 30 -12.88 13.55 12.27
C LYS A 30 -11.89 14.04 13.31
N ASN A 31 -11.24 13.10 14.01
CA ASN A 31 -10.37 13.45 15.14
C ASN A 31 -8.94 13.74 14.71
N ALA A 32 -8.50 13.21 13.57
CA ALA A 32 -7.14 13.42 13.09
C ALA A 32 -7.02 14.77 12.40
N PRO A 33 -5.87 15.46 12.57
CA PRO A 33 -5.63 16.70 11.82
C PRO A 33 -5.62 16.42 10.30
N PRO A 34 -6.06 17.38 9.49
CA PRO A 34 -6.06 17.22 8.02
C PRO A 34 -4.69 16.86 7.47
N GLU A 35 -3.62 17.35 8.10
CA GLU A 35 -2.26 17.06 7.68
C GLU A 35 -1.95 15.56 7.77
N ILE A 36 -2.39 14.93 8.84
CA ILE A 36 -2.17 13.50 9.05
C ILE A 36 -2.97 12.69 8.04
N VAL A 37 -4.22 13.07 7.79
CA VAL A 37 -5.06 12.41 6.79
C VAL A 37 -4.42 12.49 5.41
N ALA A 38 -3.91 13.67 5.05
CA ALA A 38 -3.24 13.86 3.77
C ALA A 38 -1.98 13.01 3.65
N LYS A 39 -1.19 12.91 4.72
CA LYS A 39 0.00 12.06 4.74
C LYS A 39 -0.34 10.60 4.56
N GLU A 40 -1.39 10.14 5.22
CA GLU A 40 -1.82 8.74 5.09
C GLU A 40 -2.29 8.44 3.66
N LYS A 41 -3.01 9.36 3.04
CA LYS A 41 -3.42 9.21 1.64
C LYS A 41 -2.22 9.16 0.71
N ALA A 42 -1.23 10.00 0.94
CA ALA A 42 -0.01 10.00 0.15
C ALA A 42 0.74 8.68 0.29
N LYS A 43 0.79 8.12 1.49
CA LYS A 43 1.42 6.82 1.73
C LYS A 43 0.72 5.72 0.94
N ILE A 44 -0.61 5.73 0.90
CA ILE A 44 -1.36 4.74 0.13
C ILE A 44 -0.98 4.80 -1.33
N GLN A 45 -0.90 6.00 -1.90
CA GLN A 45 -0.53 6.17 -3.30
C GLN A 45 0.87 5.64 -3.58
N ASP A 46 1.82 5.93 -2.68
CA ASP A 46 3.19 5.43 -2.81
C ASP A 46 3.22 3.91 -2.75
N TYR A 47 2.50 3.32 -1.80
CA TYR A 47 2.44 1.86 -1.67
C TYR A 47 1.79 1.21 -2.88
N LEU A 48 0.73 1.80 -3.41
CA LEU A 48 0.07 1.28 -4.59
C LEU A 48 1.00 1.30 -5.80
N LYS A 49 1.76 2.37 -5.96
CA LYS A 49 2.73 2.47 -7.04
C LYS A 49 3.81 1.40 -6.90
N THR A 50 4.35 1.24 -5.69
CA THR A 50 5.37 0.23 -5.43
C THR A 50 4.82 -1.17 -5.67
N LYS A 51 3.58 -1.43 -5.24
CA LYS A 51 2.93 -2.70 -5.46
C LYS A 51 2.81 -3.00 -6.95
N THR A 52 2.37 -2.02 -7.73
CA THR A 52 2.24 -2.16 -9.18
C THR A 52 3.58 -2.48 -9.81
N ASP A 53 4.64 -1.79 -9.39
CA ASP A 53 5.99 -2.04 -9.89
C ASP A 53 6.44 -3.47 -9.61
N PHE A 54 6.22 -3.96 -8.39
CA PHE A 54 6.57 -5.34 -8.04
C PHE A 54 5.77 -6.34 -8.85
N GLU A 55 4.48 -6.10 -9.03
CA GLU A 55 3.63 -6.98 -9.81
C GLU A 55 4.08 -7.03 -11.27
N SER A 56 4.48 -5.89 -11.83
CA SER A 56 5.00 -5.82 -13.19
C SER A 56 6.29 -6.63 -13.33
N GLN A 57 7.19 -6.51 -12.36
CA GLN A 57 8.44 -7.27 -12.37
C GLN A 57 8.18 -8.76 -12.26
N LYS A 58 7.25 -9.14 -11.39
CA LYS A 58 6.86 -10.54 -11.21
C LYS A 58 6.30 -11.12 -12.51
N ALA A 59 5.44 -10.35 -13.18
CA ALA A 59 4.86 -10.77 -14.45
C ALA A 59 5.92 -10.98 -15.52
N ARG A 60 6.93 -10.10 -15.59
CA ARG A 60 8.03 -10.23 -16.51
C ARG A 60 8.82 -11.51 -16.25
N ILE A 61 9.10 -11.80 -14.99
CA ILE A 61 9.84 -13.00 -14.62
C ILE A 61 9.05 -14.25 -15.00
N GLN A 62 7.75 -14.25 -14.76
CA GLN A 62 6.90 -15.39 -15.07
C GLN A 62 6.74 -15.62 -16.56
N ASN A 63 6.85 -14.57 -17.36
CA ASN A 63 6.70 -14.68 -18.82
C ASN A 63 7.99 -15.08 -19.54
N ILE A 64 9.10 -15.13 -18.84
CA ILE A 64 10.37 -15.59 -19.38
C ILE A 64 10.43 -17.11 -19.35
#